data_6efdd1a6ad119f48ec4a5e75c83c092c
#
_entry.id   6efdd1a6ad119f48ec4a5e75c83c092c
#
_cell.length_a   1.000
_cell.length_b   1.000
_cell.length_c   1.000
_cell.angle_alpha   90.00
_cell.angle_beta   90.00
_cell.angle_gamma   90.00
#
_symmetry.space_group_name_H-M   'P 1'
#
loop_
_entity.id
_entity.type
_entity.pdbx_description
1 polymer ?
#
loop_
_entity_poly.entity_id
_entity_poly.type
_entity_poly.pdbx_seq_one_letter_code
_entity_poly.pdbx_strand_id
1 'polypeptide(L)'
;MNLREVRKETAARLAEAGVESPRLEADLLIRHITGWERASLLAHPERLFPDGLLPVLAEALERRVAREPLQYITGVCEFMGRTFRVGPGCLVPRPETELLVLESRKYFREGTFLDWGTGSGCIAASILLENPESRCVAVDDSPRAIAWAWKNFKEMGLLGRCLLCHSPSFERIPMPPGGFGMIISNPPYIPTGVIPDLMPEVSRYEPPCALDGGEDGFDHYRALARWATAALAPGGTLVLEMGGGEQAEELISMTRGVMTVLSVVSDLRGSARVVVLKRSPF
;
A
#
# COMPACT_ATOMS: atom_id res chain seq x y z
N MET A 1 22.55 13.61 27.04
CA MET A 1 23.21 13.10 25.82
C MET A 1 23.02 14.10 24.67
N ASN A 2 24.06 14.25 23.82
CA ASN A 2 23.89 15.05 22.61
C ASN A 2 23.25 14.20 21.47
N LEU A 3 22.76 14.87 20.44
CA LEU A 3 22.08 14.22 19.32
C LEU A 3 22.95 13.19 18.59
N ARG A 4 24.25 13.45 18.45
CA ARG A 4 25.21 12.52 17.83
C ARG A 4 25.26 11.19 18.58
N GLU A 5 25.32 11.26 19.92
CA GLU A 5 25.34 10.07 20.79
C GLU A 5 24.06 9.29 20.68
N VAL A 6 22.91 9.98 20.78
CA VAL A 6 21.58 9.35 20.66
C VAL A 6 21.43 8.65 19.31
N ARG A 7 21.77 9.32 18.20
CA ARG A 7 21.70 8.74 16.84
C ARG A 7 22.58 7.50 16.70
N LYS A 8 23.82 7.58 17.23
CA LYS A 8 24.78 6.46 17.16
C LYS A 8 24.27 5.24 17.94
N GLU A 9 23.79 5.45 19.15
CA GLU A 9 23.28 4.38 20.03
C GLU A 9 22.01 3.75 19.43
N THR A 10 21.05 4.57 19.00
CA THR A 10 19.82 4.10 18.35
C THR A 10 20.16 3.26 17.11
N ALA A 11 21.03 3.77 16.23
CA ALA A 11 21.42 3.05 15.02
C ALA A 11 22.18 1.74 15.32
N ALA A 12 23.01 1.70 16.36
CA ALA A 12 23.71 0.48 16.76
C ALA A 12 22.73 -0.62 17.20
N ARG A 13 21.76 -0.28 18.05
CA ARG A 13 20.73 -1.23 18.51
C ARG A 13 19.85 -1.75 17.37
N LEU A 14 19.50 -0.87 16.42
CA LEU A 14 18.74 -1.28 15.24
C LEU A 14 19.56 -2.22 14.33
N ALA A 15 20.86 -1.97 14.18
CA ALA A 15 21.76 -2.84 13.42
C ALA A 15 21.90 -4.22 14.06
N GLU A 16 22.04 -4.30 15.38
CA GLU A 16 22.10 -5.56 16.14
C GLU A 16 20.79 -6.37 15.99
N ALA A 17 19.66 -5.70 15.85
CA ALA A 17 18.36 -6.32 15.58
C ALA A 17 18.15 -6.73 14.10
N GLY A 18 19.13 -6.51 13.22
CA GLY A 18 19.08 -6.87 11.80
C GLY A 18 18.20 -5.95 10.95
N VAL A 19 18.00 -4.70 11.37
CA VAL A 19 17.31 -3.70 10.54
C VAL A 19 18.22 -3.28 9.38
N GLU A 20 17.70 -3.29 8.14
CA GLU A 20 18.53 -3.07 6.94
C GLU A 20 19.14 -1.67 6.83
N SER A 21 18.40 -0.64 7.24
CA SER A 21 18.83 0.77 7.14
C SER A 21 18.88 1.46 8.51
N PRO A 22 19.71 0.98 9.46
CA PRO A 22 19.60 1.36 10.87
C PRO A 22 19.86 2.84 11.12
N ARG A 23 20.75 3.49 10.35
CA ARG A 23 21.04 4.92 10.48
C ARG A 23 19.88 5.79 9.99
N LEU A 24 19.27 5.41 8.88
CA LEU A 24 18.10 6.10 8.34
C LEU A 24 16.92 5.98 9.28
N GLU A 25 16.65 4.77 9.78
CA GLU A 25 15.52 4.53 10.68
C GLU A 25 15.71 5.19 12.06
N ALA A 26 16.94 5.25 12.57
CA ALA A 26 17.26 6.03 13.77
C ALA A 26 16.90 7.52 13.57
N ASP A 27 17.27 8.10 12.43
CA ASP A 27 16.91 9.48 12.11
C ASP A 27 15.40 9.68 12.00
N LEU A 28 14.68 8.73 11.39
CA LEU A 28 13.22 8.79 11.25
C LEU A 28 12.51 8.69 12.60
N LEU A 29 12.94 7.81 13.50
CA LEU A 29 12.40 7.69 14.86
C LEU A 29 12.64 9.00 15.66
N ILE A 30 13.85 9.51 15.62
CA ILE A 30 14.19 10.75 16.31
C ILE A 30 13.37 11.92 15.77
N ARG A 31 13.22 12.04 14.45
CA ARG A 31 12.37 13.06 13.82
C ARG A 31 10.92 12.95 14.25
N HIS A 32 10.39 11.75 14.25
CA HIS A 32 9.01 11.49 14.67
C HIS A 32 8.74 11.97 16.10
N ILE A 33 9.66 11.67 17.01
CA ILE A 33 9.52 11.97 18.44
C ILE A 33 9.77 13.44 18.76
N THR A 34 10.78 14.05 18.09
CA THR A 34 11.17 15.44 18.37
C THR A 34 10.45 16.47 17.51
N GLY A 35 9.87 16.05 16.38
CA GLY A 35 9.36 16.97 15.37
C GLY A 35 10.44 17.75 14.61
N TRP A 36 11.72 17.41 14.79
CA TRP A 36 12.81 18.16 14.15
C TRP A 36 12.94 17.80 12.67
N GLU A 37 13.26 18.80 11.86
CA GLU A 37 13.53 18.61 10.44
C GLU A 37 14.84 17.83 10.23
N ARG A 38 14.91 17.03 9.15
CA ARG A 38 16.10 16.24 8.80
C ARG A 38 17.35 17.10 8.67
N ALA A 39 17.23 18.27 8.04
CA ALA A 39 18.34 19.21 7.90
C ALA A 39 18.88 19.66 9.27
N SER A 40 18.00 19.92 10.24
CA SER A 40 18.38 20.29 11.61
C SER A 40 19.14 19.19 12.34
N LEU A 41 18.73 17.90 12.15
CA LEU A 41 19.44 16.76 12.73
C LEU A 41 20.88 16.62 12.21
N LEU A 42 21.07 16.94 10.94
CA LEU A 42 22.39 16.84 10.29
C LEU A 42 23.27 18.05 10.60
N ALA A 43 22.69 19.25 10.67
CA ALA A 43 23.41 20.50 10.89
C ALA A 43 23.88 20.71 12.35
N HIS A 44 23.15 20.14 13.32
CA HIS A 44 23.36 20.38 14.75
C HIS A 44 23.55 19.08 15.56
N PRO A 45 24.58 18.27 15.24
CA PRO A 45 24.83 17.01 15.95
C PRO A 45 25.20 17.16 17.42
N GLU A 46 25.68 18.35 17.81
CA GLU A 46 26.04 18.74 19.20
C GLU A 46 24.82 19.12 20.04
N ARG A 47 23.65 19.35 19.43
CA ARG A 47 22.43 19.74 20.13
C ARG A 47 22.07 18.73 21.21
N LEU A 48 21.69 19.21 22.39
CA LEU A 48 21.21 18.33 23.46
C LEU A 48 19.87 17.71 23.09
N PHE A 49 19.76 16.41 23.27
CA PHE A 49 18.47 15.71 23.14
C PHE A 49 17.65 15.98 24.41
N PRO A 50 16.34 16.30 24.28
CA PRO A 50 15.52 16.59 25.45
C PRO A 50 15.37 15.36 26.35
N ASP A 51 15.75 15.47 27.61
CA ASP A 51 15.74 14.36 28.57
C ASP A 51 14.33 13.75 28.72
N GLY A 52 13.29 14.59 28.68
CA GLY A 52 11.90 14.14 28.74
C GLY A 52 11.43 13.29 27.53
N LEU A 53 12.15 13.29 26.42
CA LEU A 53 11.86 12.48 25.25
C LEU A 53 12.65 11.17 25.19
N LEU A 54 13.66 11.00 26.04
CA LEU A 54 14.46 9.76 26.10
C LEU A 54 13.59 8.51 26.38
N PRO A 55 12.64 8.53 27.33
CA PRO A 55 11.77 7.37 27.55
C PRO A 55 10.89 7.03 26.34
N VAL A 56 10.39 8.05 25.63
CA VAL A 56 9.57 7.87 24.42
C VAL A 56 10.39 7.26 23.29
N LEU A 57 11.64 7.74 23.12
CA LEU A 57 12.57 7.16 22.16
C LEU A 57 12.92 5.71 22.52
N ALA A 58 13.15 5.42 23.79
CA ALA A 58 13.46 4.08 24.24
C ALA A 58 12.30 3.11 23.94
N GLU A 59 11.05 3.49 24.23
CA GLU A 59 9.86 2.68 23.92
C GLU A 59 9.74 2.42 22.39
N ALA A 60 9.87 3.44 21.58
CA ALA A 60 9.81 3.31 20.12
C ALA A 60 10.94 2.44 19.58
N LEU A 61 12.16 2.57 20.16
CA LEU A 61 13.30 1.76 19.79
C LEU A 61 13.11 0.29 20.17
N GLU A 62 12.57 -0.03 21.37
CA GLU A 62 12.26 -1.42 21.75
C GLU A 62 11.27 -2.08 20.80
N ARG A 63 10.20 -1.36 20.41
CA ARG A 63 9.23 -1.84 19.42
C ARG A 63 9.93 -2.14 18.09
N ARG A 64 10.82 -1.26 17.63
CA ARG A 64 11.53 -1.45 16.36
C ARG A 64 12.58 -2.56 16.44
N VAL A 65 13.27 -2.72 17.55
CA VAL A 65 14.18 -3.86 17.83
C VAL A 65 13.40 -5.19 17.83
N ALA A 66 12.15 -5.20 18.31
CA ALA A 66 11.25 -6.34 18.17
C ALA A 66 10.75 -6.57 16.74
N ARG A 67 11.26 -5.78 15.75
CA ARG A 67 10.96 -5.86 14.32
C ARG A 67 9.54 -5.39 13.99
N GLU A 68 8.87 -4.60 14.84
CA GLU A 68 7.63 -3.92 14.45
C GLU A 68 7.92 -2.92 13.31
N PRO A 69 7.08 -2.84 12.25
CA PRO A 69 7.28 -1.89 11.15
C PRO A 69 7.44 -0.47 11.65
N LEU A 70 8.43 0.25 11.13
CA LEU A 70 8.66 1.66 11.49
C LEU A 70 7.39 2.50 11.29
N GLN A 71 6.64 2.24 10.22
CA GLN A 71 5.40 2.94 9.88
C GLN A 71 4.28 2.69 10.92
N TYR A 72 4.25 1.53 11.58
CA TYR A 72 3.32 1.28 12.67
C TYR A 72 3.72 2.02 13.95
N ILE A 73 5.01 2.17 14.18
CA ILE A 73 5.55 2.92 15.32
C ILE A 73 5.28 4.41 15.15
N THR A 74 5.52 4.95 13.95
CA THR A 74 5.31 6.37 13.65
C THR A 74 3.85 6.71 13.31
N GLY A 75 3.04 5.71 13.00
CA GLY A 75 1.62 5.87 12.62
C GLY A 75 1.41 6.44 11.23
N VAL A 76 2.47 6.59 10.42
CA VAL A 76 2.40 7.21 9.08
C VAL A 76 3.28 6.50 8.07
N CYS A 77 2.87 6.59 6.79
CA CYS A 77 3.65 6.20 5.62
C CYS A 77 3.52 7.25 4.53
N GLU A 78 4.60 7.57 3.85
CA GLU A 78 4.56 8.40 2.65
C GLU A 78 4.24 7.56 1.42
N PHE A 79 3.33 8.06 0.56
CA PHE A 79 2.95 7.43 -0.70
C PHE A 79 2.50 8.51 -1.69
N MET A 80 3.03 8.50 -2.91
CA MET A 80 2.76 9.53 -3.94
C MET A 80 2.97 10.96 -3.43
N GLY A 81 4.00 11.19 -2.61
CA GLY A 81 4.32 12.49 -2.00
C GLY A 81 3.30 12.99 -0.96
N ARG A 82 2.47 12.09 -0.42
CA ARG A 82 1.46 12.39 0.60
C ARG A 82 1.64 11.48 1.81
N THR A 83 1.26 11.97 2.98
CA THR A 83 1.31 11.21 4.22
C THR A 83 -0.02 10.50 4.46
N PHE A 84 0.04 9.18 4.67
CA PHE A 84 -1.09 8.32 5.03
C PHE A 84 -0.95 7.80 6.44
N ARG A 85 -2.06 7.77 7.19
CA ARG A 85 -2.15 7.08 8.49
C ARG A 85 -2.17 5.57 8.25
N VAL A 86 -1.34 4.86 8.99
CA VAL A 86 -1.24 3.39 8.93
C VAL A 86 -1.02 2.83 10.32
N GLY A 87 -1.29 1.55 10.49
CA GLY A 87 -1.07 0.84 11.74
C GLY A 87 -1.54 -0.61 11.68
N PRO A 88 -1.54 -1.35 12.79
CA PRO A 88 -1.91 -2.75 12.83
C PRO A 88 -3.25 -3.06 12.14
N GLY A 89 -3.24 -4.08 11.29
CA GLY A 89 -4.40 -4.50 10.51
C GLY A 89 -4.54 -3.81 9.15
N CYS A 90 -3.50 -3.10 8.70
CA CYS A 90 -3.42 -2.49 7.38
C CYS A 90 -2.04 -2.77 6.78
N LEU A 91 -1.97 -3.19 5.52
CA LEU A 91 -0.71 -3.28 4.80
C LEU A 91 -0.03 -1.91 4.76
N VAL A 92 1.26 -1.85 5.06
CA VAL A 92 2.05 -0.62 4.84
C VAL A 92 2.17 -0.37 3.34
N PRO A 93 1.76 0.81 2.82
CA PRO A 93 1.92 1.14 1.40
C PRO A 93 3.35 0.92 0.90
N ARG A 94 3.50 0.24 -0.23
CA ARG A 94 4.81 -0.07 -0.82
C ARG A 94 5.19 0.95 -1.89
N PRO A 95 6.48 1.30 -2.03
CA PRO A 95 6.92 2.19 -3.10
C PRO A 95 6.58 1.65 -4.50
N GLU A 96 6.64 0.34 -4.71
CA GLU A 96 6.32 -0.31 -5.98
C GLU A 96 4.85 -0.08 -6.37
N THR A 97 3.94 0.03 -5.41
CA THR A 97 2.52 0.32 -5.62
C THR A 97 2.28 1.72 -6.23
N GLU A 98 3.26 2.64 -6.14
CA GLU A 98 3.17 3.93 -6.84
C GLU A 98 3.12 3.75 -8.36
N LEU A 99 3.79 2.71 -8.91
CA LEU A 99 3.73 2.38 -10.34
C LEU A 99 2.30 2.06 -10.78
N LEU A 100 1.52 1.39 -9.93
CA LEU A 100 0.11 1.08 -10.19
C LEU A 100 -0.71 2.36 -10.39
N VAL A 101 -0.54 3.35 -9.51
CA VAL A 101 -1.21 4.65 -9.62
C VAL A 101 -0.73 5.42 -10.84
N LEU A 102 0.59 5.48 -11.07
CA LEU A 102 1.18 6.17 -12.21
C LEU A 102 0.70 5.60 -13.54
N GLU A 103 0.62 4.28 -13.66
CA GLU A 103 0.17 3.63 -14.88
C GLU A 103 -1.33 3.84 -15.11
N SER A 104 -2.14 3.76 -14.06
CA SER A 104 -3.60 3.95 -14.14
C SER A 104 -3.99 5.30 -14.75
N ARG A 105 -3.18 6.36 -14.55
CA ARG A 105 -3.41 7.71 -15.09
C ARG A 105 -3.47 7.77 -16.62
N LYS A 106 -2.89 6.81 -17.31
CA LYS A 106 -2.89 6.75 -18.78
C LYS A 106 -4.26 6.34 -19.32
N TYR A 107 -5.02 5.58 -18.53
CA TYR A 107 -6.22 4.90 -18.99
C TYR A 107 -7.51 5.37 -18.28
N PHE A 108 -7.39 6.08 -17.16
CA PHE A 108 -8.52 6.58 -16.39
C PHE A 108 -8.40 8.08 -16.12
N ARG A 109 -9.46 8.85 -16.42
CA ARG A 109 -9.53 10.31 -16.24
C ARG A 109 -10.71 10.75 -15.40
N GLU A 110 -11.86 10.11 -15.59
CA GLU A 110 -13.12 10.48 -14.95
C GLU A 110 -14.04 9.26 -14.80
N GLY A 111 -15.10 9.42 -14.02
CA GLY A 111 -16.09 8.38 -13.79
C GLY A 111 -15.91 7.68 -12.45
N THR A 112 -16.51 6.50 -12.33
CA THR A 112 -16.44 5.71 -11.09
C THR A 112 -15.43 4.56 -11.27
N PHE A 113 -14.51 4.45 -10.34
CA PHE A 113 -13.59 3.31 -10.26
C PHE A 113 -13.76 2.53 -8.96
N LEU A 114 -13.28 1.30 -8.98
CA LEU A 114 -13.18 0.43 -7.81
C LEU A 114 -11.71 0.30 -7.39
N ASP A 115 -11.42 0.49 -6.10
CA ASP A 115 -10.18 0.08 -5.44
C ASP A 115 -10.48 -1.15 -4.57
N TRP A 116 -10.06 -2.32 -5.04
CA TRP A 116 -10.30 -3.59 -4.35
C TRP A 116 -9.08 -3.98 -3.51
N GLY A 117 -9.31 -4.25 -2.21
CA GLY A 117 -8.25 -4.39 -1.21
C GLY A 117 -7.63 -3.02 -0.89
N THR A 118 -8.47 -2.03 -0.57
CA THR A 118 -8.04 -0.63 -0.47
C THR A 118 -7.02 -0.36 0.64
N GLY A 119 -6.94 -1.21 1.67
CA GLY A 119 -5.98 -1.07 2.76
C GLY A 119 -6.08 0.27 3.47
N SER A 120 -5.03 1.06 3.41
CA SER A 120 -4.98 2.44 3.93
C SER A 120 -5.77 3.44 3.09
N GLY A 121 -6.26 3.05 1.92
CA GLY A 121 -6.87 3.95 0.93
C GLY A 121 -5.87 4.72 0.08
N CYS A 122 -4.58 4.39 0.11
CA CYS A 122 -3.53 5.18 -0.53
C CYS A 122 -3.67 5.23 -2.06
N ILE A 123 -4.07 4.12 -2.70
CA ILE A 123 -4.33 4.04 -4.15
C ILE A 123 -5.53 4.92 -4.51
N ALA A 124 -6.69 4.64 -3.89
CA ALA A 124 -7.92 5.38 -4.16
C ALA A 124 -7.78 6.88 -3.89
N ALA A 125 -7.18 7.27 -2.76
CA ALA A 125 -6.98 8.68 -2.43
C ALA A 125 -6.08 9.39 -3.44
N SER A 126 -4.99 8.74 -3.88
CA SER A 126 -4.08 9.32 -4.86
C SER A 126 -4.78 9.57 -6.20
N ILE A 127 -5.60 8.63 -6.67
CA ILE A 127 -6.37 8.78 -7.91
C ILE A 127 -7.43 9.88 -7.78
N LEU A 128 -8.19 9.91 -6.66
CA LEU A 128 -9.23 10.90 -6.43
C LEU A 128 -8.68 12.34 -6.34
N LEU A 129 -7.51 12.52 -5.73
CA LEU A 129 -6.89 13.85 -5.59
C LEU A 129 -6.42 14.42 -6.93
N GLU A 130 -6.08 13.53 -7.88
CA GLU A 130 -5.64 13.93 -9.22
C GLU A 130 -6.79 14.06 -10.23
N ASN A 131 -7.92 13.41 -9.95
CA ASN A 131 -9.10 13.40 -10.82
C ASN A 131 -10.31 13.93 -10.04
N PRO A 132 -10.53 15.25 -9.97
CA PRO A 132 -11.56 15.87 -9.13
C PRO A 132 -13.00 15.40 -9.44
N GLU A 133 -13.29 15.07 -10.70
CA GLU A 133 -14.61 14.63 -11.16
C GLU A 133 -14.87 13.14 -10.92
N SER A 134 -13.86 12.40 -10.48
CA SER A 134 -13.97 10.96 -10.27
C SER A 134 -14.60 10.62 -8.92
N ARG A 135 -15.22 9.45 -8.88
CA ARG A 135 -15.76 8.79 -7.68
C ARG A 135 -15.12 7.43 -7.50
N CYS A 136 -15.06 6.98 -6.27
CA CYS A 136 -14.49 5.67 -5.91
C CYS A 136 -15.47 4.84 -5.11
N VAL A 137 -15.48 3.54 -5.38
CA VAL A 137 -15.89 2.52 -4.41
C VAL A 137 -14.61 1.87 -3.91
N ALA A 138 -14.29 2.03 -2.63
CA ALA A 138 -13.10 1.45 -2.03
C ALA A 138 -13.51 0.32 -1.09
N VAL A 139 -13.01 -0.88 -1.35
CA VAL A 139 -13.47 -2.11 -0.71
C VAL A 139 -12.31 -2.81 -0.02
N ASP A 140 -12.58 -3.34 1.17
CA ASP A 140 -11.66 -4.23 1.88
C ASP A 140 -12.44 -5.26 2.68
N ASP A 141 -11.89 -6.44 2.89
CA ASP A 141 -12.47 -7.49 3.74
C ASP A 141 -12.10 -7.31 5.22
N SER A 142 -11.14 -6.42 5.51
CA SER A 142 -10.70 -6.06 6.85
C SER A 142 -11.42 -4.80 7.36
N PRO A 143 -12.23 -4.88 8.42
CA PRO A 143 -12.82 -3.68 9.02
C PRO A 143 -11.76 -2.73 9.61
N ARG A 144 -10.57 -3.25 9.96
CA ARG A 144 -9.45 -2.42 10.42
C ARG A 144 -8.85 -1.62 9.27
N ALA A 145 -8.68 -2.22 8.08
CA ALA A 145 -8.23 -1.52 6.88
C ALA A 145 -9.22 -0.41 6.50
N ILE A 146 -10.52 -0.70 6.46
CA ILE A 146 -11.58 0.30 6.23
C ILE A 146 -11.49 1.47 7.25
N ALA A 147 -11.19 1.20 8.51
CA ALA A 147 -11.04 2.25 9.51
C ALA A 147 -9.82 3.15 9.23
N TRP A 148 -8.71 2.60 8.72
CA TRP A 148 -7.56 3.40 8.29
C TRP A 148 -7.86 4.20 7.03
N ALA A 149 -8.48 3.61 6.01
CA ALA A 149 -8.92 4.30 4.81
C ALA A 149 -9.88 5.46 5.14
N TRP A 150 -10.84 5.24 6.06
CA TRP A 150 -11.75 6.30 6.50
C TRP A 150 -11.03 7.48 7.14
N LYS A 151 -10.03 7.23 8.02
CA LYS A 151 -9.22 8.30 8.63
C LYS A 151 -8.50 9.12 7.56
N ASN A 152 -7.85 8.45 6.62
CA ASN A 152 -7.12 9.10 5.53
C ASN A 152 -8.05 9.91 4.63
N PHE A 153 -9.18 9.35 4.21
CA PHE A 153 -10.15 10.06 3.38
C PHE A 153 -10.78 11.25 4.08
N LYS A 154 -11.03 11.14 5.40
CA LYS A 154 -11.51 12.25 6.21
C LYS A 154 -10.49 13.38 6.28
N GLU A 155 -9.21 13.07 6.59
CA GLU A 155 -8.12 14.05 6.65
C GLU A 155 -7.89 14.76 5.31
N MET A 156 -8.11 14.05 4.18
CA MET A 156 -7.93 14.55 2.81
C MET A 156 -9.20 15.15 2.19
N GLY A 157 -10.34 15.16 2.90
CA GLY A 157 -11.61 15.73 2.38
C GLY A 157 -12.27 14.90 1.28
N LEU A 158 -12.01 13.58 1.21
CA LEU A 158 -12.44 12.71 0.10
C LEU A 158 -13.74 11.94 0.37
N LEU A 159 -14.29 11.96 1.60
CA LEU A 159 -15.47 11.17 1.97
C LEU A 159 -16.71 11.45 1.09
N GLY A 160 -16.84 12.65 0.52
CA GLY A 160 -17.94 12.99 -0.39
C GLY A 160 -17.84 12.35 -1.79
N ARG A 161 -16.66 11.78 -2.14
CA ARG A 161 -16.39 11.18 -3.44
C ARG A 161 -16.00 9.71 -3.38
N CYS A 162 -15.90 9.15 -2.17
CA CYS A 162 -15.55 7.75 -1.97
C CYS A 162 -16.58 7.03 -1.11
N LEU A 163 -17.10 5.93 -1.60
CA LEU A 163 -17.90 4.99 -0.84
C LEU A 163 -16.97 3.89 -0.30
N LEU A 164 -16.78 3.89 1.03
CA LEU A 164 -16.02 2.85 1.72
C LEU A 164 -16.94 1.67 2.04
N CYS A 165 -16.55 0.47 1.62
CA CYS A 165 -17.31 -0.76 1.80
C CYS A 165 -16.45 -1.84 2.48
N HIS A 166 -16.87 -2.30 3.65
CA HIS A 166 -16.40 -3.57 4.20
C HIS A 166 -17.15 -4.70 3.50
N SER A 167 -16.46 -5.47 2.65
CA SER A 167 -17.08 -6.58 1.94
C SER A 167 -16.11 -7.74 1.73
N PRO A 168 -16.45 -8.92 2.27
CA PRO A 168 -15.68 -10.15 2.04
C PRO A 168 -16.01 -10.83 0.71
N SER A 169 -16.95 -10.29 -0.08
CA SER A 169 -17.38 -10.90 -1.34
C SER A 169 -17.74 -9.87 -2.41
N PHE A 170 -17.55 -10.25 -3.67
CA PHE A 170 -17.82 -9.39 -4.82
C PHE A 170 -19.30 -9.05 -5.01
N GLU A 171 -20.22 -9.93 -4.60
CA GLU A 171 -21.68 -9.75 -4.77
C GLU A 171 -22.24 -8.58 -3.96
N ARG A 172 -21.52 -8.15 -2.93
CA ARG A 172 -21.93 -7.04 -2.06
C ARG A 172 -21.31 -5.71 -2.45
N ILE A 173 -20.50 -5.67 -3.50
CA ILE A 173 -19.88 -4.43 -3.98
C ILE A 173 -20.94 -3.61 -4.73
N PRO A 174 -21.20 -2.36 -4.31
CA PRO A 174 -22.12 -1.48 -5.01
C PRO A 174 -21.63 -1.18 -6.43
N MET A 175 -22.43 -1.52 -7.42
CA MET A 175 -22.11 -1.33 -8.83
C MET A 175 -22.65 0.01 -9.33
N PRO A 176 -21.84 0.85 -9.98
CA PRO A 176 -22.35 2.04 -10.64
C PRO A 176 -23.15 1.66 -11.91
N PRO A 177 -24.13 2.49 -12.30
CA PRO A 177 -24.80 2.30 -13.58
C PRO A 177 -23.81 2.21 -14.74
N GLY A 178 -23.90 1.17 -15.55
CA GLY A 178 -23.01 0.93 -16.68
C GLY A 178 -21.65 0.28 -16.34
N GLY A 179 -21.38 -0.01 -15.06
CA GLY A 179 -20.14 -0.64 -14.62
C GLY A 179 -19.03 0.35 -14.23
N PHE A 180 -17.91 -0.17 -13.76
CA PHE A 180 -16.74 0.64 -13.39
C PHE A 180 -15.92 1.04 -14.63
N GLY A 181 -15.51 2.30 -14.70
CA GLY A 181 -14.55 2.76 -15.73
C GLY A 181 -13.16 2.15 -15.53
N MET A 182 -12.81 1.86 -14.28
CA MET A 182 -11.58 1.17 -13.91
C MET A 182 -11.80 0.33 -12.66
N ILE A 183 -11.17 -0.84 -12.62
CA ILE A 183 -10.94 -1.64 -11.41
C ILE A 183 -9.44 -1.65 -11.18
N ILE A 184 -8.99 -1.23 -9.99
CA ILE A 184 -7.59 -1.21 -9.61
C ILE A 184 -7.40 -1.99 -8.32
N SER A 185 -6.29 -2.71 -8.19
CA SER A 185 -5.98 -3.47 -6.99
C SER A 185 -4.49 -3.79 -6.87
N ASN A 186 -3.99 -3.74 -5.64
CA ASN A 186 -2.83 -4.49 -5.20
C ASN A 186 -3.34 -5.68 -4.38
N PRO A 187 -3.71 -6.79 -5.02
CA PRO A 187 -4.29 -7.94 -4.31
C PRO A 187 -3.21 -8.72 -3.56
N PRO A 188 -3.55 -9.49 -2.54
CA PRO A 188 -2.64 -10.46 -1.95
C PRO A 188 -2.18 -11.48 -3.02
N TYR A 189 -0.84 -11.64 -3.16
CA TYR A 189 -0.26 -12.45 -4.22
C TYR A 189 0.89 -13.36 -3.76
N ILE A 190 1.16 -13.42 -2.47
CA ILE A 190 2.23 -14.24 -1.92
C ILE A 190 1.71 -15.66 -1.68
N PRO A 191 2.38 -16.71 -2.21
CA PRO A 191 2.00 -18.08 -1.89
C PRO A 191 2.03 -18.31 -0.37
N THR A 192 1.00 -18.98 0.16
CA THR A 192 0.82 -19.23 1.60
C THR A 192 2.09 -19.77 2.26
N GLY A 193 2.75 -20.72 1.61
CA GLY A 193 3.97 -21.38 2.12
C GLY A 193 5.19 -20.45 2.23
N VAL A 194 5.20 -19.31 1.54
CA VAL A 194 6.33 -18.36 1.52
C VAL A 194 6.21 -17.30 2.63
N ILE A 195 5.00 -17.05 3.13
CA ILE A 195 4.74 -15.98 4.11
C ILE A 195 5.62 -16.09 5.38
N PRO A 196 5.85 -17.27 5.97
CA PRO A 196 6.72 -17.39 7.16
C PRO A 196 8.17 -16.96 6.93
N ASP A 197 8.66 -17.04 5.70
CA ASP A 197 10.04 -16.73 5.31
C ASP A 197 10.25 -15.24 4.97
N LEU A 198 9.18 -14.45 4.96
CA LEU A 198 9.25 -13.00 4.76
C LEU A 198 9.95 -12.32 5.93
N MET A 199 10.42 -11.09 5.68
CA MET A 199 10.99 -10.25 6.73
C MET A 199 10.07 -10.22 7.95
N PRO A 200 10.62 -10.24 9.18
CA PRO A 200 9.81 -10.28 10.40
C PRO A 200 8.77 -9.16 10.53
N GLU A 201 9.06 -7.98 9.97
CA GLU A 201 8.14 -6.84 9.89
C GLU A 201 6.85 -7.21 9.16
N VAL A 202 6.98 -8.00 8.09
CA VAL A 202 5.86 -8.43 7.26
C VAL A 202 5.19 -9.65 7.87
N SER A 203 5.93 -10.74 8.07
CA SER A 203 5.37 -12.03 8.49
C SER A 203 4.73 -12.04 9.88
N ARG A 204 5.18 -11.15 10.80
CA ARG A 204 4.69 -11.12 12.19
C ARG A 204 3.70 -10.01 12.49
N TYR A 205 3.73 -8.92 11.75
CA TYR A 205 2.99 -7.70 12.10
C TYR A 205 1.93 -7.31 11.07
N GLU A 206 2.17 -7.53 9.78
CA GLU A 206 1.19 -7.19 8.77
C GLU A 206 0.08 -8.25 8.69
N PRO A 207 -1.16 -7.85 8.33
CA PRO A 207 -2.28 -8.78 8.35
C PRO A 207 -2.10 -9.89 7.29
N PRO A 208 -2.21 -11.18 7.66
CA PRO A 208 -2.07 -12.28 6.69
C PRO A 208 -3.01 -12.17 5.50
N CYS A 209 -4.24 -11.69 5.70
CA CYS A 209 -5.21 -11.50 4.61
C CYS A 209 -4.76 -10.48 3.55
N ALA A 210 -3.81 -9.59 3.87
CA ALA A 210 -3.25 -8.65 2.90
C ALA A 210 -2.02 -9.21 2.15
N LEU A 211 -1.57 -10.41 2.51
CA LEU A 211 -0.37 -11.05 1.95
C LEU A 211 -0.70 -12.33 1.19
N ASP A 212 -1.61 -13.14 1.74
CA ASP A 212 -1.88 -14.50 1.32
C ASP A 212 -2.68 -14.57 0.02
N GLY A 213 -2.00 -14.95 -1.05
CA GLY A 213 -2.59 -15.18 -2.37
C GLY A 213 -3.08 -16.61 -2.61
N GLY A 214 -3.11 -17.47 -1.56
CA GLY A 214 -3.42 -18.88 -1.67
C GLY A 214 -2.19 -19.75 -1.94
N GLU A 215 -2.39 -21.02 -2.23
CA GLU A 215 -1.33 -22.01 -2.37
C GLU A 215 -0.27 -21.62 -3.41
N ASP A 216 -0.71 -21.07 -4.54
CA ASP A 216 0.14 -20.65 -5.66
C ASP A 216 0.24 -19.13 -5.86
N GLY A 217 -0.42 -18.33 -5.00
CA GLY A 217 -0.41 -16.87 -5.06
C GLY A 217 -1.40 -16.27 -6.09
N PHE A 218 -2.32 -17.08 -6.66
CA PHE A 218 -3.21 -16.64 -7.73
C PHE A 218 -4.70 -16.53 -7.36
N ASP A 219 -5.11 -16.87 -6.15
CA ASP A 219 -6.53 -16.96 -5.82
C ASP A 219 -7.28 -15.66 -6.08
N HIS A 220 -6.70 -14.53 -5.69
CA HIS A 220 -7.29 -13.21 -5.88
C HIS A 220 -7.29 -12.78 -7.35
N TYR A 221 -6.25 -13.10 -8.11
CA TYR A 221 -6.21 -12.82 -9.55
C TYR A 221 -7.30 -13.59 -10.30
N ARG A 222 -7.49 -14.87 -9.99
CA ARG A 222 -8.56 -15.70 -10.58
C ARG A 222 -9.94 -15.13 -10.28
N ALA A 223 -10.16 -14.72 -9.03
CA ALA A 223 -11.43 -14.15 -8.60
C ALA A 223 -11.70 -12.79 -9.25
N LEU A 224 -10.71 -11.88 -9.23
CA LEU A 224 -10.80 -10.55 -9.84
C LEU A 224 -10.98 -10.63 -11.36
N ALA A 225 -10.23 -11.46 -12.06
CA ALA A 225 -10.31 -11.60 -13.51
C ALA A 225 -11.71 -12.04 -13.96
N ARG A 226 -12.31 -13.02 -13.26
CA ARG A 226 -13.68 -13.49 -13.55
C ARG A 226 -14.72 -12.41 -13.30
N TRP A 227 -14.63 -11.75 -12.14
CA TRP A 227 -15.63 -10.75 -11.75
C TRP A 227 -15.51 -9.46 -12.58
N ALA A 228 -14.30 -9.01 -12.85
CA ALA A 228 -14.04 -7.77 -13.57
C ALA A 228 -14.64 -7.75 -14.99
N THR A 229 -14.75 -8.90 -15.66
CA THR A 229 -15.37 -8.97 -17.00
C THR A 229 -16.82 -8.53 -16.99
N ALA A 230 -17.56 -8.79 -15.92
CA ALA A 230 -18.94 -8.34 -15.76
C ALA A 230 -19.04 -6.93 -15.15
N ALA A 231 -18.13 -6.60 -14.25
CA ALA A 231 -18.17 -5.38 -13.44
C ALA A 231 -17.63 -4.12 -14.15
N LEU A 232 -16.70 -4.29 -15.08
CA LEU A 232 -16.19 -3.17 -15.89
C LEU A 232 -17.23 -2.67 -16.89
N ALA A 233 -17.27 -1.37 -17.10
CA ALA A 233 -17.98 -0.77 -18.24
C ALA A 233 -17.36 -1.24 -19.57
N PRO A 234 -18.08 -1.18 -20.70
CA PRO A 234 -17.49 -1.42 -22.01
C PRO A 234 -16.28 -0.52 -22.23
N GLY A 235 -15.13 -1.12 -22.53
CA GLY A 235 -13.87 -0.39 -22.68
C GLY A 235 -13.18 0.03 -21.38
N GLY A 236 -13.76 -0.33 -20.21
CA GLY A 236 -13.13 -0.12 -18.90
C GLY A 236 -11.87 -0.98 -18.70
N THR A 237 -11.05 -0.61 -17.74
CA THR A 237 -9.73 -1.20 -17.53
C THR A 237 -9.61 -1.91 -16.17
N LEU A 238 -8.89 -3.03 -16.15
CA LEU A 238 -8.42 -3.73 -14.95
C LEU A 238 -6.93 -3.44 -14.80
N VAL A 239 -6.51 -2.87 -13.67
CA VAL A 239 -5.13 -2.49 -13.37
C VAL A 239 -4.70 -3.21 -12.12
N LEU A 240 -3.75 -4.13 -12.23
CA LEU A 240 -3.34 -5.00 -11.12
C LEU A 240 -1.83 -4.91 -10.87
N GLU A 241 -1.47 -4.81 -9.58
CA GLU A 241 -0.11 -5.07 -9.13
C GLU A 241 0.16 -6.57 -9.07
N MET A 242 1.42 -6.95 -9.28
CA MET A 242 1.86 -8.35 -9.22
C MET A 242 3.24 -8.51 -8.61
N GLY A 243 3.50 -9.75 -8.13
CA GLY A 243 4.76 -10.11 -7.52
C GLY A 243 5.90 -10.35 -8.52
N GLY A 244 5.59 -10.61 -9.80
CA GLY A 244 6.60 -10.89 -10.83
C GLY A 244 6.05 -11.28 -12.19
N GLY A 245 6.96 -11.60 -13.13
CA GLY A 245 6.63 -11.84 -14.53
C GLY A 245 5.79 -13.10 -14.76
N GLU A 246 6.02 -14.18 -14.01
CA GLU A 246 5.22 -15.41 -14.10
C GLU A 246 3.73 -15.15 -13.79
N GLN A 247 3.47 -14.32 -12.79
CA GLN A 247 2.09 -13.91 -12.47
C GLN A 247 1.47 -13.08 -13.58
N ALA A 248 2.25 -12.21 -14.22
CA ALA A 248 1.75 -11.42 -15.35
C ALA A 248 1.36 -12.30 -16.54
N GLU A 249 2.19 -13.27 -16.91
CA GLU A 249 1.93 -14.19 -18.01
C GLU A 249 0.69 -15.06 -17.76
N GLU A 250 0.55 -15.57 -16.55
CA GLU A 250 -0.61 -16.40 -16.17
C GLU A 250 -1.91 -15.56 -16.17
N LEU A 251 -1.90 -14.35 -15.59
CA LEU A 251 -3.06 -13.46 -15.62
C LEU A 251 -3.49 -13.13 -17.05
N ILE A 252 -2.54 -12.84 -17.93
CA ILE A 252 -2.79 -12.58 -19.35
C ILE A 252 -3.40 -13.82 -20.02
N SER A 253 -2.89 -15.01 -19.69
CA SER A 253 -3.42 -16.26 -20.19
C SER A 253 -4.86 -16.49 -19.74
N MET A 254 -5.17 -16.27 -18.46
CA MET A 254 -6.52 -16.43 -17.90
C MET A 254 -7.56 -15.48 -18.51
N THR A 255 -7.14 -14.30 -18.95
CA THR A 255 -8.04 -13.26 -19.48
C THR A 255 -8.11 -13.24 -21.00
N ARG A 256 -7.42 -14.17 -21.67
CA ARG A 256 -7.38 -14.26 -23.13
C ARG A 256 -8.80 -14.44 -23.72
N GLY A 257 -9.11 -13.63 -24.73
CA GLY A 257 -10.40 -13.65 -25.43
C GLY A 257 -11.49 -12.78 -24.77
N VAL A 258 -11.32 -12.36 -23.52
CA VAL A 258 -12.27 -11.48 -22.81
C VAL A 258 -11.70 -10.11 -22.47
N MET A 259 -10.37 -10.02 -22.40
CA MET A 259 -9.66 -8.76 -22.19
C MET A 259 -8.48 -8.63 -23.17
N THR A 260 -8.09 -7.40 -23.45
CA THR A 260 -6.93 -7.04 -24.27
C THR A 260 -5.85 -6.46 -23.37
N VAL A 261 -4.62 -6.93 -23.48
CA VAL A 261 -3.47 -6.37 -22.76
C VAL A 261 -3.14 -5.00 -23.35
N LEU A 262 -3.11 -3.97 -22.50
CA LEU A 262 -2.71 -2.62 -22.87
C LEU A 262 -1.26 -2.34 -22.48
N SER A 263 -0.83 -2.83 -21.32
CA SER A 263 0.49 -2.54 -20.78
C SER A 263 0.92 -3.62 -19.77
N VAL A 264 2.23 -3.89 -19.74
CA VAL A 264 2.92 -4.58 -18.66
C VAL A 264 4.09 -3.70 -18.26
N VAL A 265 4.12 -3.23 -17.01
CA VAL A 265 5.13 -2.31 -16.50
C VAL A 265 6.04 -3.02 -15.52
N SER A 266 7.33 -2.87 -15.70
CA SER A 266 8.35 -3.40 -14.80
C SER A 266 8.88 -2.34 -13.84
N ASP A 267 9.32 -2.79 -12.67
CA ASP A 267 10.07 -1.95 -11.73
C ASP A 267 11.51 -1.70 -12.24
N LEU A 268 12.28 -0.92 -11.46
CA LEU A 268 13.67 -0.58 -11.80
C LEU A 268 14.62 -1.81 -11.85
N ARG A 269 14.19 -2.95 -11.30
CA ARG A 269 14.93 -4.22 -11.33
C ARG A 269 14.55 -5.09 -12.54
N GLY A 270 13.59 -4.62 -13.36
CA GLY A 270 13.08 -5.32 -14.52
C GLY A 270 12.00 -6.38 -14.21
N SER A 271 11.53 -6.47 -12.99
CA SER A 271 10.43 -7.38 -12.61
C SER A 271 9.09 -6.74 -12.97
N ALA A 272 8.21 -7.48 -13.66
CA ALA A 272 6.86 -7.01 -13.96
C ALA A 272 6.10 -6.74 -12.66
N ARG A 273 5.52 -5.54 -12.56
CA ARG A 273 4.80 -5.07 -11.37
C ARG A 273 3.36 -4.67 -11.63
N VAL A 274 3.06 -4.20 -12.82
CA VAL A 274 1.70 -3.76 -13.14
C VAL A 274 1.28 -4.34 -14.48
N VAL A 275 0.07 -4.90 -14.52
CA VAL A 275 -0.59 -5.30 -15.76
C VAL A 275 -1.86 -4.49 -15.93
N VAL A 276 -2.04 -3.93 -17.12
CA VAL A 276 -3.26 -3.22 -17.51
C VAL A 276 -3.96 -4.00 -18.61
N LEU A 277 -5.19 -4.38 -18.31
CA LEU A 277 -6.08 -5.10 -19.22
C LEU A 277 -7.30 -4.23 -19.54
N LYS A 278 -7.78 -4.27 -20.75
CA LYS A 278 -9.00 -3.59 -21.20
C LYS A 278 -10.08 -4.60 -21.49
N ARG A 279 -11.29 -4.37 -20.96
CA ARG A 279 -12.46 -5.18 -21.33
C ARG A 279 -12.73 -5.06 -22.82
N SER A 280 -12.83 -6.19 -23.50
CA SER A 280 -13.25 -6.25 -24.90
C SER A 280 -14.68 -5.71 -25.08
N PRO A 281 -15.00 -5.07 -26.20
CA PRO A 281 -16.29 -4.42 -26.40
C PRO A 281 -17.49 -5.38 -26.59
N PHE A 282 -17.27 -6.71 -26.52
CA PHE A 282 -18.31 -7.73 -26.74
C PHE A 282 -18.74 -8.40 -25.44
#